data_9952f5d55140b2b4b7c443d856355760
#
_entry.id   9952f5d55140b2b4b7c443d856355760
#
_cell.length_a   1.000
_cell.length_b   1.000
_cell.length_c   1.000
_cell.angle_alpha   90.00
_cell.angle_beta   90.00
_cell.angle_gamma   90.00
#
_symmetry.space_group_name_H-M   'P 1'
#
loop_
_entity.id
_entity.type
_entity.pdbx_description
1 polymer ?
#
loop_
_entity_poly.entity_id
_entity_poly.type
_entity_poly.pdbx_seq_one_letter_code
_entity_poly.pdbx_strand_id
1 'polypeptide(L)'
;MNNIIATYQKNLSRIVNDDNIHDDVAKLFKFLKAARDKKKNIFICGNGGSAGNSNHIANDFIYGASRKNKKKFKIESLSSNSSVITCLAN
;
A
#
# COMPACT_ATOMS: atom_id res chain seq x y z
N MET A 1 3.98 -4.05 32.41
CA MET A 1 4.49 -3.42 31.18
C MET A 1 5.26 -4.40 30.29
N ASN A 2 6.19 -5.17 30.86
CA ASN A 2 6.96 -6.16 30.09
C ASN A 2 6.08 -7.22 29.41
N ASN A 3 4.97 -7.64 30.05
CA ASN A 3 4.04 -8.61 29.48
C ASN A 3 3.29 -8.06 28.26
N ILE A 4 2.98 -6.77 28.26
CA ILE A 4 2.29 -6.11 27.14
C ILE A 4 3.22 -6.06 25.93
N ILE A 5 4.45 -5.68 26.14
CA ILE A 5 5.47 -5.59 25.07
C ILE A 5 5.75 -6.97 24.50
N ALA A 6 5.97 -7.97 25.36
CA ALA A 6 6.23 -9.35 24.93
C ALA A 6 5.06 -9.93 24.14
N THR A 7 3.82 -9.69 24.58
CA THR A 7 2.62 -10.14 23.88
C THR A 7 2.49 -9.48 22.51
N TYR A 8 2.76 -8.17 22.45
CA TYR A 8 2.74 -7.45 21.19
C TYR A 8 3.77 -8.00 20.19
N GLN A 9 5.00 -8.20 20.67
CA GLN A 9 6.07 -8.74 19.82
C GLN A 9 5.74 -10.13 19.30
N LYS A 10 5.17 -10.99 20.15
CA LYS A 10 4.75 -12.33 19.77
C LYS A 10 3.66 -12.31 18.72
N ASN A 11 2.65 -11.47 18.89
CA ASN A 11 1.55 -11.32 17.95
C ASN A 11 2.03 -10.77 16.62
N LEU A 12 2.89 -9.77 16.65
CA LEU A 12 3.47 -9.18 15.45
C LEU A 12 4.31 -10.20 14.67
N SER A 13 5.16 -10.95 15.38
CA SER A 13 5.99 -12.01 14.78
C SER A 13 5.14 -13.08 14.12
N ARG A 14 4.03 -13.48 14.76
CA ARG A 14 3.11 -14.46 14.20
C ARG A 14 2.47 -13.98 12.92
N ILE A 15 2.06 -12.71 12.86
CA ILE A 15 1.46 -12.10 11.67
C ILE A 15 2.48 -12.02 10.54
N VAL A 16 3.67 -11.52 10.83
CA VAL A 16 4.74 -11.34 9.83
C VAL A 16 5.19 -12.67 9.24
N ASN A 17 5.16 -13.75 10.04
CA ASN A 17 5.59 -15.08 9.62
C ASN A 17 4.46 -15.97 9.11
N ASP A 18 3.27 -15.44 8.93
CA ASP A 18 2.13 -16.20 8.41
C ASP A 18 2.29 -16.43 6.91
N ASP A 19 2.28 -17.70 6.48
CA ASP A 19 2.43 -18.08 5.08
C ASP A 19 1.30 -17.52 4.20
N ASN A 20 0.09 -17.38 4.75
CA ASN A 20 -1.05 -16.80 4.02
C ASN A 20 -0.80 -15.35 3.66
N ILE A 21 -0.12 -14.59 4.53
CA ILE A 21 0.25 -13.21 4.24
C ILE A 21 1.27 -13.16 3.10
N HIS A 22 2.24 -14.05 3.11
CA HIS A 22 3.23 -14.13 2.03
C HIS A 22 2.57 -14.41 0.69
N ASP A 23 1.61 -15.33 0.66
CA ASP A 23 0.86 -15.68 -0.55
C ASP A 23 0.02 -14.49 -1.04
N ASP A 24 -0.64 -13.79 -0.13
CA ASP A 24 -1.45 -12.63 -0.46
C ASP A 24 -0.60 -11.48 -1.00
N VAL A 25 0.55 -11.23 -0.42
CA VAL A 25 1.50 -10.22 -0.88
C VAL A 25 2.03 -10.59 -2.28
N ALA A 26 2.31 -11.87 -2.51
CA ALA A 26 2.74 -12.35 -3.82
C ALA A 26 1.67 -12.13 -4.89
N LYS A 27 0.40 -12.39 -4.56
CA LYS A 27 -0.73 -12.12 -5.46
C LYS A 27 -0.86 -10.63 -5.76
N LEU A 28 -0.80 -9.79 -4.72
CA LEU A 28 -0.84 -8.35 -4.89
C LEU A 28 0.28 -7.86 -5.81
N PHE A 29 1.48 -8.36 -5.61
CA PHE A 29 2.63 -8.03 -6.44
C PHE A 29 2.38 -8.36 -7.91
N LYS A 30 1.81 -9.52 -8.20
CA LYS A 30 1.46 -9.93 -9.56
C LYS A 30 0.44 -8.99 -10.20
N PHE A 31 -0.58 -8.57 -9.43
CA PHE A 31 -1.58 -7.61 -9.91
C PHE A 31 -0.96 -6.26 -10.23
N LEU A 32 -0.12 -5.76 -9.34
CA LEU A 32 0.54 -4.47 -9.53
C LEU A 32 1.46 -4.50 -10.76
N LYS A 33 2.22 -5.57 -10.91
CA LYS A 33 3.11 -5.74 -12.04
C LYS A 33 2.34 -5.83 -13.36
N ALA A 34 1.24 -6.58 -13.39
CA ALA A 34 0.38 -6.69 -14.56
C ALA A 34 -0.25 -5.33 -14.92
N ALA A 35 -0.72 -4.59 -13.92
CA ALA A 35 -1.26 -3.24 -14.13
C ALA A 35 -0.21 -2.31 -14.73
N ARG A 36 1.02 -2.35 -14.20
CA ARG A 36 2.14 -1.58 -14.74
C ARG A 36 2.39 -1.92 -16.20
N ASP A 37 2.52 -3.21 -16.50
CA ASP A 37 2.86 -3.69 -17.84
C ASP A 37 1.78 -3.36 -18.88
N LYS A 38 0.52 -3.38 -18.45
CA LYS A 38 -0.64 -3.03 -19.29
C LYS A 38 -0.98 -1.54 -19.27
N LYS A 39 -0.19 -0.73 -18.57
CA LYS A 39 -0.41 0.72 -18.43
C LYS A 39 -1.79 1.06 -17.86
N LYS A 40 -2.23 0.28 -16.89
CA LYS A 40 -3.49 0.51 -16.19
C LYS A 40 -3.31 1.46 -15.03
N ASN A 41 -4.34 2.22 -14.72
CA ASN A 41 -4.35 3.11 -13.56
C ASN A 41 -4.55 2.31 -12.29
N ILE A 42 -3.78 2.66 -11.26
CA ILE A 42 -3.89 2.10 -9.92
C ILE A 42 -4.31 3.23 -8.99
N PHE A 43 -5.37 3.02 -8.24
CA PHE A 43 -5.85 3.99 -7.26
C PHE A 43 -5.74 3.39 -5.87
N ILE A 44 -5.17 4.16 -4.95
CA ILE A 44 -5.10 3.78 -3.54
C ILE A 44 -5.73 4.88 -2.69
N CYS A 45 -6.29 4.50 -1.56
CA CYS A 45 -6.91 5.43 -0.65
C CYS A 45 -6.91 4.88 0.76
N GLY A 46 -7.11 5.76 1.72
CA GLY A 46 -7.22 5.41 3.13
C GLY A 46 -7.78 6.59 3.93
N ASN A 47 -8.18 6.32 5.14
CA ASN A 47 -8.72 7.30 6.09
C ASN A 47 -7.74 7.53 7.23
N GLY A 48 -7.72 8.74 7.78
CA GLY A 48 -6.86 9.07 8.91
C GLY A 48 -5.39 8.78 8.63
N GLY A 49 -4.75 7.97 9.48
CA GLY A 49 -3.36 7.56 9.30
C GLY A 49 -3.13 6.78 8.00
N SER A 50 -4.13 6.01 7.56
CA SER A 50 -4.06 5.28 6.29
C SER A 50 -4.07 6.20 5.07
N ALA A 51 -4.64 7.41 5.19
CA ALA A 51 -4.55 8.41 4.13
C ALA A 51 -3.10 8.84 3.91
N GLY A 52 -2.36 9.10 4.98
CA GLY A 52 -0.94 9.41 4.91
C GLY A 52 -0.13 8.26 4.31
N ASN A 53 -0.42 7.02 4.70
CA ASN A 53 0.21 5.83 4.13
C ASN A 53 -0.08 5.70 2.63
N SER A 54 -1.30 5.96 2.20
CA SER A 54 -1.68 5.92 0.77
C SER A 54 -0.89 6.93 -0.04
N ASN A 55 -0.75 8.16 0.47
CA ASN A 55 0.03 9.21 -0.20
C ASN A 55 1.51 8.83 -0.28
N HIS A 56 2.05 8.29 0.80
CA HIS A 56 3.45 7.88 0.85
C HIS A 56 3.73 6.72 -0.11
N ILE A 57 2.87 5.71 -0.12
CA ILE A 57 2.99 4.56 -1.02
C ILE A 57 2.94 5.00 -2.48
N ALA A 58 2.01 5.88 -2.83
CA ALA A 58 1.92 6.41 -4.20
C ALA A 58 3.22 7.12 -4.61
N ASN A 59 3.78 7.94 -3.73
CA ASN A 59 5.06 8.59 -3.98
C ASN A 59 6.20 7.59 -4.16
N ASP A 60 6.25 6.56 -3.34
CA ASP A 60 7.29 5.54 -3.44
C ASP A 60 7.22 4.80 -4.78
N PHE A 61 6.03 4.51 -5.28
CA PHE A 61 5.87 3.87 -6.58
C PHE A 61 6.22 4.82 -7.73
N ILE A 62 5.85 6.09 -7.64
CA ILE A 62 6.14 7.08 -8.68
C ILE A 62 7.63 7.38 -8.76
N TYR A 63 8.27 7.66 -7.63
CA TYR A 63 9.67 8.10 -7.58
C TYR A 63 10.65 6.96 -7.34
N GLY A 64 10.34 6.05 -6.42
CA GLY A 64 11.24 4.98 -6.03
C GLY A 64 11.25 3.82 -7.00
N ALA A 65 10.11 3.18 -7.17
CA ALA A 65 10.02 1.97 -7.98
C ALA A 65 10.11 2.22 -9.48
N SER A 66 9.65 3.40 -9.94
CA SER A 66 9.68 3.74 -11.36
C SER A 66 11.02 4.31 -11.83
N ARG A 67 11.88 4.71 -10.92
CA ARG A 67 13.13 5.42 -11.23
C ARG A 67 14.17 4.53 -11.91
N LYS A 68 14.25 3.27 -11.50
CA LYS A 68 15.22 2.30 -12.00
C LYS A 68 14.69 1.46 -13.16
N ASN A 69 13.40 1.52 -13.43
CA ASN A 69 12.75 0.78 -14.50
C ASN A 69 12.22 1.74 -15.55
N LYS A 70 12.36 1.35 -16.82
CA LYS A 70 11.75 2.09 -17.92
C LYS A 70 10.22 2.04 -17.89
N LYS A 71 9.66 1.04 -17.21
CA LYS A 71 8.21 0.89 -17.03
C LYS A 71 7.77 1.65 -15.79
N LYS A 72 6.84 2.57 -15.97
CA LYS A 72 6.33 3.41 -14.88
C LYS A 72 4.97 2.92 -14.41
N PHE A 73 4.74 3.05 -13.10
CA PHE A 73 3.42 2.84 -12.52
C PHE A 73 2.55 4.09 -12.73
N LYS A 74 1.31 3.88 -13.12
CA LYS A 74 0.28 4.92 -13.12
C LYS A 74 -0.53 4.79 -11.85
N ILE A 75 -0.01 5.36 -10.77
CA ILE A 75 -0.60 5.24 -9.45
C ILE A 75 -0.95 6.61 -8.89
N GLU A 76 -2.11 6.69 -8.26
CA GLU A 76 -2.60 7.91 -7.65
C GLU A 76 -3.24 7.59 -6.31
N SER A 77 -2.94 8.42 -5.29
CA SER A 77 -3.64 8.36 -4.02
C SER A 77 -4.86 9.26 -4.08
N LEU A 78 -6.04 8.67 -3.97
CA LEU A 78 -7.29 9.44 -3.88
C LEU A 78 -7.37 10.23 -2.58
N SER A 79 -6.64 9.81 -1.55
CA SER A 79 -6.58 10.52 -0.26
C SER A 79 -5.85 11.86 -0.33
N SER A 80 -5.08 12.10 -1.39
CA SER A 80 -4.45 13.41 -1.61
C SER A 80 -5.41 14.45 -2.19
N ASN A 81 -6.58 14.02 -2.66
CA ASN A 81 -7.61 14.89 -3.20
C ASN A 81 -8.73 15.09 -2.15
N SER A 82 -8.67 16.20 -1.43
CA SER A 82 -9.61 16.47 -0.35
C SER A 82 -11.06 16.55 -0.83
N SER A 83 -11.31 17.02 -2.03
CA SER A 83 -12.67 17.11 -2.59
C SER A 83 -13.26 15.71 -2.83
N VAL A 84 -12.47 14.77 -3.36
CA VAL A 84 -12.92 13.40 -3.58
C VAL A 84 -13.20 12.72 -2.25
N ILE A 85 -12.28 12.82 -1.30
CA ILE A 85 -12.41 12.14 0.00
C ILE A 85 -13.59 12.65 0.79
N THR A 86 -13.81 13.96 0.85
CA THR A 86 -14.95 14.53 1.58
C THR A 86 -16.28 14.19 0.92
N CYS A 87 -16.32 14.10 -0.39
CA CYS A 87 -17.51 13.66 -1.13
C CYS A 87 -17.85 12.20 -0.83
N LEU A 88 -16.85 11.31 -0.88
CA LEU A 88 -17.06 9.87 -0.67
C LEU A 88 -17.36 9.53 0.79
N ALA A 89 -16.88 10.33 1.75
CA ALA A 89 -17.08 10.09 3.17
C ALA A 89 -18.48 10.51 3.66
N ASN A 90 -19.19 11.30 2.89
CA ASN A 90 -20.59 11.68 3.20
C ASN A 90 -21.55 10.61 2.62
#